data_f4077279e121c25614819b2acb299248
#
_entry.id   f4077279e121c25614819b2acb299248
#
_cell.length_a   1.000
_cell.length_b   1.000
_cell.length_c   1.000
_cell.angle_alpha   90.00
_cell.angle_beta   90.00
_cell.angle_gamma   90.00
#
_symmetry.space_group_name_H-M   'P 1'
#
loop_
_entity.id
_entity.type
_entity.pdbx_description
1 polymer ?
#
loop_
_entity_poly.entity_id
_entity_poly.type
_entity_poly.pdbx_seq_one_letter_code
_entity_poly.pdbx_strand_id
1 'polypeptide(L)'
;MKKLIFTFTLAAALFSCAKKENNASIDDLVKSKNVAELQAKKAAIQADLAKIDEALSSLDVKKEEALVSVKEVNDTIFTHYLDVQGNVNTKENILVQPEFQGTLVALNVKAGQKVSKGQVLGRVDDAGLSQQVASLENQYALAKTTFERQKNLWNQKIGSEIQYLQAQTQMVSAQRGVAQIKAQLAKTIIKAPFSGTIDEVFVEKGQVVAPSAQGLMRIVNLSNMYVSTTVPESYIGKLKVGTEVDVYLTSLGKTYKGKVRQVASFVNPSNRSFGIEVSVPNPENLLRPNQVAKLKITDYVNPKSIVVPTNVVQEDSKGDKFVFIATEIKGKTAIAKKVIVTTGKSSDNVTEITSGLSAKDVVVTEGVNTISEGMKLNF
;
A
#
# COMPACT_ATOMS: atom_id res chain seq x y z
N MET A 1 80.57 -41.05 -69.88
CA MET A 1 80.58 -42.48 -69.76
C MET A 1 79.98 -42.86 -68.42
N LYS A 2 78.91 -43.69 -68.48
CA LYS A 2 78.51 -44.77 -67.54
C LYS A 2 78.47 -44.36 -66.02
N LYS A 3 77.52 -44.64 -65.24
CA LYS A 3 76.36 -45.56 -65.09
C LYS A 3 75.73 -45.20 -63.77
N LEU A 4 74.45 -44.99 -63.65
CA LEU A 4 73.41 -45.78 -63.05
C LEU A 4 73.83 -46.52 -61.74
N ILE A 5 73.19 -46.25 -60.60
CA ILE A 5 72.57 -47.24 -59.70
C ILE A 5 71.54 -46.58 -58.81
N PHE A 6 70.43 -47.23 -58.80
CA PHE A 6 69.19 -47.04 -58.06
C PHE A 6 69.33 -47.57 -56.63
N THR A 7 68.94 -46.88 -55.61
CA THR A 7 68.55 -47.51 -54.34
C THR A 7 67.43 -46.77 -53.67
N PHE A 8 66.41 -47.46 -53.47
CA PHE A 8 65.15 -47.26 -52.83
C PHE A 8 65.38 -47.23 -51.32
N THR A 9 64.98 -46.19 -50.56
CA THR A 9 64.89 -46.26 -49.13
C THR A 9 63.60 -45.54 -48.66
N LEU A 10 62.83 -46.35 -47.99
CA LEU A 10 61.54 -46.19 -47.32
C LEU A 10 61.53 -45.06 -46.33
N ALA A 11 60.70 -44.05 -46.58
CA ALA A 11 60.46 -42.98 -45.64
C ALA A 11 59.39 -43.38 -44.62
N ALA A 12 59.75 -43.58 -43.39
CA ALA A 12 58.85 -43.72 -42.28
C ALA A 12 58.33 -42.34 -41.86
N ALA A 13 57.06 -42.07 -42.14
CA ALA A 13 56.35 -40.89 -41.68
C ALA A 13 56.00 -41.04 -40.21
N LEU A 14 56.76 -40.34 -39.34
CA LEU A 14 56.37 -40.13 -37.96
C LEU A 14 55.26 -39.06 -37.92
N PHE A 15 54.02 -39.46 -37.62
CA PHE A 15 52.94 -38.57 -37.25
C PHE A 15 53.23 -38.00 -35.86
N SER A 16 53.83 -36.82 -35.79
CA SER A 16 53.84 -36.01 -34.59
C SER A 16 52.49 -35.29 -34.47
N CYS A 17 51.61 -35.79 -33.61
CA CYS A 17 50.44 -35.06 -33.13
C CYS A 17 50.92 -33.90 -32.22
N ALA A 18 51.26 -32.79 -32.81
CA ALA A 18 51.35 -31.53 -32.08
C ALA A 18 49.93 -31.04 -31.78
N LYS A 19 49.54 -31.13 -30.53
CA LYS A 19 48.31 -30.49 -30.01
C LYS A 19 48.43 -28.99 -30.24
N LYS A 20 47.71 -28.49 -31.26
CA LYS A 20 47.64 -27.06 -31.58
C LYS A 20 46.95 -26.39 -30.41
N GLU A 21 47.67 -25.80 -29.52
CA GLU A 21 47.12 -24.87 -28.53
C GLU A 21 46.48 -23.72 -29.31
N ASN A 22 45.18 -23.68 -29.30
CA ASN A 22 44.42 -22.58 -29.87
C ASN A 22 44.64 -21.32 -28.96
N ASN A 23 45.72 -20.60 -29.23
CA ASN A 23 46.00 -19.32 -28.59
C ASN A 23 45.23 -18.18 -29.28
N ALA A 24 43.92 -18.42 -29.56
CA ALA A 24 43.09 -17.32 -30.00
C ALA A 24 42.99 -16.26 -28.88
N SER A 25 43.24 -15.02 -29.23
CA SER A 25 43.06 -13.90 -28.30
C SER A 25 41.63 -13.84 -27.84
N ILE A 26 41.42 -13.40 -26.61
CA ILE A 26 40.07 -13.20 -26.04
C ILE A 26 39.24 -12.29 -26.96
N ASP A 27 39.88 -11.26 -27.54
CA ASP A 27 39.23 -10.32 -28.45
C ASP A 27 38.75 -10.98 -29.77
N ASP A 28 39.46 -11.96 -30.27
CA ASP A 28 39.06 -12.69 -31.48
C ASP A 28 37.91 -13.64 -31.20
N LEU A 29 37.88 -14.26 -30.03
CA LEU A 29 36.77 -15.10 -29.57
C LEU A 29 35.49 -14.30 -29.30
N VAL A 30 35.62 -13.05 -28.77
CA VAL A 30 34.49 -12.14 -28.57
C VAL A 30 33.90 -11.70 -29.93
N LYS A 31 34.77 -11.42 -30.92
CA LYS A 31 34.34 -11.05 -32.29
C LYS A 31 33.65 -12.20 -33.03
N SER A 32 34.08 -13.46 -32.78
CA SER A 32 33.49 -14.64 -33.40
C SER A 32 32.07 -14.97 -32.92
N LYS A 33 31.63 -14.39 -31.77
CA LYS A 33 30.36 -14.66 -31.10
C LYS A 33 30.08 -16.18 -30.84
N ASN A 34 31.12 -17.00 -30.80
CA ASN A 34 30.98 -18.41 -30.52
C ASN A 34 30.92 -18.67 -29.03
N VAL A 35 29.69 -18.87 -28.53
CA VAL A 35 29.43 -19.02 -27.08
C VAL A 35 30.13 -20.27 -26.51
N ALA A 36 30.22 -21.36 -27.25
CA ALA A 36 30.86 -22.58 -26.76
C ALA A 36 32.37 -22.42 -26.57
N GLU A 37 33.06 -21.75 -27.52
CA GLU A 37 34.49 -21.49 -27.42
C GLU A 37 34.81 -20.46 -26.32
N LEU A 38 33.96 -19.44 -26.13
CA LEU A 38 34.06 -18.50 -25.02
C LEU A 38 33.90 -19.15 -23.64
N GLN A 39 32.96 -20.10 -23.53
CA GLN A 39 32.76 -20.87 -22.31
C GLN A 39 33.94 -21.79 -22.01
N ALA A 40 34.48 -22.49 -23.05
CA ALA A 40 35.65 -23.32 -22.87
C ALA A 40 36.89 -22.50 -22.47
N LYS A 41 37.11 -21.34 -23.10
CA LYS A 41 38.21 -20.44 -22.72
C LYS A 41 38.07 -19.88 -21.30
N LYS A 42 36.83 -19.52 -20.89
CA LYS A 42 36.53 -19.11 -19.51
C LYS A 42 36.88 -20.20 -18.49
N ALA A 43 36.49 -21.45 -18.77
CA ALA A 43 36.80 -22.57 -17.89
C ALA A 43 38.32 -22.84 -17.80
N ALA A 44 39.04 -22.72 -18.91
CA ALA A 44 40.49 -22.87 -18.93
C ALA A 44 41.19 -21.78 -18.10
N ILE A 45 40.80 -20.52 -18.26
CA ILE A 45 41.33 -19.40 -17.47
C ILE A 45 41.06 -19.60 -15.97
N GLN A 46 39.87 -20.07 -15.61
CA GLN A 46 39.51 -20.34 -14.21
C GLN A 46 40.36 -21.47 -13.61
N ALA A 47 40.65 -22.51 -14.39
CA ALA A 47 41.55 -23.60 -13.96
C ALA A 47 42.98 -23.11 -13.78
N ASP A 48 43.48 -22.24 -14.64
CA ASP A 48 44.83 -21.69 -14.52
C ASP A 48 44.91 -20.68 -13.36
N LEU A 49 43.86 -19.90 -13.12
CA LEU A 49 43.77 -19.01 -11.94
C LEU A 49 43.83 -19.82 -10.63
N ALA A 50 43.10 -20.92 -10.55
CA ALA A 50 43.15 -21.81 -9.38
C ALA A 50 44.55 -22.39 -9.14
N LYS A 51 45.29 -22.76 -10.19
CA LYS A 51 46.71 -23.23 -10.03
C LYS A 51 47.64 -22.13 -9.57
N ILE A 52 47.45 -20.88 -10.08
CA ILE A 52 48.23 -19.73 -9.64
C ILE A 52 47.95 -19.42 -8.18
N ASP A 53 46.69 -19.46 -7.76
CA ASP A 53 46.29 -19.23 -6.37
C ASP A 53 46.86 -20.30 -5.42
N GLU A 54 46.85 -21.57 -5.87
CA GLU A 54 47.49 -22.67 -5.11
C GLU A 54 49.02 -22.49 -5.00
N ALA A 55 49.69 -22.11 -6.08
CA ALA A 55 51.10 -21.82 -6.11
C ALA A 55 51.46 -20.62 -5.23
N LEU A 56 50.70 -19.53 -5.30
CA LEU A 56 50.86 -18.33 -4.46
C LEU A 56 50.63 -18.66 -2.98
N SER A 57 49.69 -19.51 -2.66
CA SER A 57 49.44 -19.96 -1.29
C SER A 57 50.59 -20.77 -0.71
N SER A 58 51.36 -21.50 -1.56
CA SER A 58 52.52 -22.32 -1.15
C SER A 58 53.81 -21.51 -1.01
N LEU A 59 53.91 -20.32 -1.64
CA LEU A 59 55.12 -19.49 -1.67
C LEU A 59 55.22 -18.49 -0.50
N ASP A 60 54.38 -18.59 0.51
CA ASP A 60 54.39 -17.73 1.70
C ASP A 60 54.52 -16.21 1.36
N VAL A 61 53.90 -15.80 0.24
CA VAL A 61 53.79 -14.40 -0.12
C VAL A 61 52.99 -13.73 0.98
N LYS A 62 53.54 -12.71 1.61
CA LYS A 62 52.95 -11.89 2.68
C LYS A 62 51.45 -11.72 2.38
N LYS A 63 50.60 -12.51 3.06
CA LYS A 63 49.15 -12.43 2.86
C LYS A 63 48.74 -10.98 3.15
N GLU A 64 48.33 -10.25 2.16
CA GLU A 64 47.80 -8.87 2.33
C GLU A 64 46.72 -8.94 3.40
N GLU A 65 46.95 -8.21 4.50
CA GLU A 65 45.94 -8.07 5.54
C GLU A 65 44.91 -7.08 5.07
N ALA A 66 43.68 -7.50 4.90
CA ALA A 66 42.59 -6.59 4.57
C ALA A 66 42.07 -5.92 5.84
N LEU A 67 42.03 -4.59 5.82
CA LEU A 67 41.33 -3.83 6.87
C LEU A 67 39.81 -3.91 6.64
N VAL A 68 39.08 -4.42 7.61
CA VAL A 68 37.64 -4.67 7.52
C VAL A 68 36.93 -4.27 8.79
N SER A 69 35.62 -4.01 8.70
CA SER A 69 34.76 -3.94 9.87
C SER A 69 33.99 -5.25 10.02
N VAL A 70 33.83 -5.71 11.22
CA VAL A 70 33.10 -6.95 11.52
C VAL A 70 32.00 -6.69 12.53
N LYS A 71 30.94 -7.49 12.48
CA LYS A 71 29.83 -7.42 13.43
C LYS A 71 29.36 -8.83 13.78
N GLU A 72 29.19 -9.09 15.05
CA GLU A 72 28.56 -10.32 15.54
C GLU A 72 27.07 -10.27 15.21
N VAL A 73 26.56 -11.34 14.60
CA VAL A 73 25.14 -11.47 14.29
C VAL A 73 24.45 -12.27 15.39
N ASN A 74 23.29 -11.78 15.80
CA ASN A 74 22.45 -12.40 16.82
C ASN A 74 21.02 -12.53 16.31
N ASP A 75 20.26 -13.41 16.94
CA ASP A 75 18.83 -13.51 16.69
C ASP A 75 18.15 -12.16 16.99
N THR A 76 17.43 -11.64 16.03
CA THR A 76 16.70 -10.37 16.14
C THR A 76 15.32 -10.47 15.48
N ILE A 77 14.43 -9.55 15.81
CA ILE A 77 13.14 -9.45 15.13
C ILE A 77 13.37 -8.79 13.78
N PHE A 78 13.03 -9.50 12.71
CA PHE A 78 13.05 -8.95 11.36
C PHE A 78 11.62 -8.62 10.93
N THR A 79 11.41 -7.37 10.48
CA THR A 79 10.12 -6.91 9.96
C THR A 79 10.32 -6.43 8.54
N HIS A 80 9.52 -6.96 7.63
CA HIS A 80 9.48 -6.50 6.25
C HIS A 80 8.26 -5.63 6.04
N TYR A 81 8.42 -4.57 5.28
CA TYR A 81 7.39 -3.60 4.97
C TYR A 81 7.10 -3.55 3.48
N LEU A 82 5.84 -3.37 3.16
CA LEU A 82 5.39 -2.97 1.85
C LEU A 82 5.23 -1.46 1.84
N ASP A 83 6.02 -0.76 1.02
CA ASP A 83 5.95 0.68 0.83
C ASP A 83 4.98 1.01 -0.31
N VAL A 84 3.91 1.73 -0.02
CA VAL A 84 2.94 2.20 -0.99
C VAL A 84 2.55 3.65 -0.73
N GLN A 85 2.03 4.32 -1.77
CA GLN A 85 1.46 5.65 -1.63
C GLN A 85 -0.06 5.57 -1.63
N GLY A 86 -0.70 6.49 -0.91
CA GLY A 86 -2.14 6.58 -0.85
C GLY A 86 -2.61 8.00 -0.61
N ASN A 87 -3.92 8.21 -0.72
CA ASN A 87 -4.55 9.51 -0.49
C ASN A 87 -5.36 9.48 0.80
N VAL A 88 -5.20 10.53 1.59
CA VAL A 88 -6.00 10.77 2.79
C VAL A 88 -7.43 11.11 2.37
N ASN A 89 -8.41 10.47 2.99
CA ASN A 89 -9.81 10.64 2.69
C ASN A 89 -10.67 10.63 3.96
N THR A 90 -11.90 11.09 3.83
CA THR A 90 -12.95 10.88 4.82
C THR A 90 -14.25 10.50 4.11
N LYS A 91 -15.08 9.66 4.71
CA LYS A 91 -16.41 9.33 4.17
C LYS A 91 -17.41 10.47 4.36
N GLU A 92 -17.12 11.37 5.28
CA GLU A 92 -17.96 12.49 5.65
C GLU A 92 -17.41 13.80 5.03
N ASN A 93 -17.40 13.87 3.70
CA ASN A 93 -17.09 15.05 2.88
C ASN A 93 -18.09 15.10 1.73
N ILE A 94 -19.11 15.93 1.88
CA ILE A 94 -20.19 16.02 0.88
C ILE A 94 -20.51 17.46 0.54
N LEU A 95 -21.05 17.65 -0.67
CA LEU A 95 -21.73 18.84 -1.11
C LEU A 95 -23.21 18.72 -0.74
N VAL A 96 -23.68 19.59 0.13
CA VAL A 96 -25.10 19.65 0.51
C VAL A 96 -25.87 20.28 -0.63
N GLN A 97 -26.89 19.58 -1.11
CA GLN A 97 -27.75 20.01 -2.18
C GLN A 97 -29.16 20.32 -1.63
N PRO A 98 -29.91 21.27 -2.20
CA PRO A 98 -31.30 21.45 -1.86
C PRO A 98 -32.11 20.30 -2.47
N GLU A 99 -33.10 19.81 -1.75
CA GLU A 99 -34.08 18.85 -2.29
C GLU A 99 -35.27 19.53 -3.01
N PHE A 100 -35.41 20.85 -2.81
CA PHE A 100 -36.49 21.65 -3.38
C PHE A 100 -35.92 22.87 -4.12
N GLN A 101 -36.44 23.14 -5.30
CA GLN A 101 -36.06 24.31 -6.09
C GLN A 101 -36.79 25.55 -5.61
N GLY A 102 -36.09 26.66 -5.47
CA GLY A 102 -36.69 27.95 -5.10
C GLY A 102 -35.67 28.99 -4.69
N THR A 103 -36.11 30.12 -4.19
CA THR A 103 -35.25 31.19 -3.67
C THR A 103 -34.77 30.83 -2.26
N LEU A 104 -33.48 30.99 -1.97
CA LEU A 104 -32.90 30.79 -0.65
C LEU A 104 -33.28 31.95 0.28
N VAL A 105 -34.31 31.76 1.11
CA VAL A 105 -34.83 32.81 2.01
C VAL A 105 -34.05 32.97 3.29
N ALA A 106 -33.35 31.91 3.74
CA ALA A 106 -32.48 31.94 4.92
C ALA A 106 -31.24 31.08 4.71
N LEU A 107 -30.09 31.62 5.12
CA LEU A 107 -28.82 30.95 5.20
C LEU A 107 -28.24 31.22 6.60
N ASN A 108 -28.21 30.19 7.45
CA ASN A 108 -27.94 30.34 8.90
C ASN A 108 -26.52 29.92 9.28
N VAL A 109 -25.65 29.69 8.29
CA VAL A 109 -24.28 29.21 8.50
C VAL A 109 -23.28 29.96 7.64
N LYS A 110 -22.03 29.96 8.09
CA LYS A 110 -20.88 30.58 7.40
C LYS A 110 -19.75 29.54 7.25
N ALA A 111 -18.85 29.77 6.29
CA ALA A 111 -17.63 29.00 6.17
C ALA A 111 -16.83 29.01 7.48
N GLY A 112 -16.22 27.89 7.85
CA GLY A 112 -15.51 27.66 9.11
C GLY A 112 -16.40 27.30 10.30
N GLN A 113 -17.72 27.39 10.21
CA GLN A 113 -18.63 27.11 11.33
C GLN A 113 -18.82 25.61 11.56
N LYS A 114 -18.75 25.17 12.82
CA LYS A 114 -19.13 23.81 13.24
C LYS A 114 -20.65 23.66 13.28
N VAL A 115 -21.12 22.53 12.78
CA VAL A 115 -22.55 22.19 12.74
C VAL A 115 -22.77 20.78 13.29
N SER A 116 -23.95 20.56 13.88
CA SER A 116 -24.38 19.27 14.40
C SER A 116 -25.34 18.60 13.40
N LYS A 117 -25.35 17.24 13.41
CA LYS A 117 -26.32 16.47 12.60
C LYS A 117 -27.75 16.94 12.85
N GLY A 118 -28.50 17.21 11.75
CA GLY A 118 -29.90 17.68 11.80
C GLY A 118 -30.05 19.19 12.01
N GLN A 119 -28.95 19.94 12.25
CA GLN A 119 -29.01 21.40 12.37
C GLN A 119 -29.50 22.03 11.07
N VAL A 120 -30.39 23.03 11.17
CA VAL A 120 -30.91 23.77 10.02
C VAL A 120 -29.82 24.73 9.52
N LEU A 121 -29.39 24.51 8.28
CA LEU A 121 -28.36 25.28 7.59
C LEU A 121 -28.96 26.47 6.80
N GLY A 122 -30.15 26.25 6.24
CA GLY A 122 -30.85 27.23 5.44
C GLY A 122 -32.27 26.80 5.13
N ARG A 123 -33.01 27.68 4.46
CA ARG A 123 -34.37 27.39 4.02
C ARG A 123 -34.63 28.01 2.64
N VAL A 124 -35.22 27.21 1.76
CA VAL A 124 -35.72 27.62 0.46
C VAL A 124 -37.16 28.11 0.64
N ASP A 125 -37.59 29.03 -0.19
CA ASP A 125 -39.00 29.48 -0.27
C ASP A 125 -39.90 28.27 -0.46
N ASP A 126 -40.94 28.19 0.34
CA ASP A 126 -41.86 27.06 0.35
C ASP A 126 -42.97 27.12 -0.72
N ALA A 127 -42.98 28.18 -1.51
CA ALA A 127 -43.97 28.39 -2.61
C ALA A 127 -45.43 28.17 -2.15
N GLY A 128 -45.75 28.52 -0.90
CA GLY A 128 -47.09 28.39 -0.33
C GLY A 128 -47.43 27.02 0.28
N LEU A 129 -46.47 26.10 0.38
CA LEU A 129 -46.69 24.79 1.00
C LEU A 129 -47.12 24.91 2.48
N SER A 130 -46.61 25.90 3.22
CA SER A 130 -47.01 26.15 4.59
C SER A 130 -48.49 26.51 4.71
N GLN A 131 -49.04 27.35 3.81
CA GLN A 131 -50.46 27.68 3.76
C GLN A 131 -51.31 26.46 3.39
N GLN A 132 -50.80 25.63 2.46
CA GLN A 132 -51.47 24.39 2.07
C GLN A 132 -51.55 23.38 3.22
N VAL A 133 -50.46 23.25 4.01
CA VAL A 133 -50.45 22.43 5.23
C VAL A 133 -51.51 22.92 6.19
N ALA A 134 -51.60 24.24 6.48
CA ALA A 134 -52.57 24.80 7.40
C ALA A 134 -54.02 24.51 6.93
N SER A 135 -54.33 24.63 5.62
CA SER A 135 -55.62 24.31 5.06
C SER A 135 -55.98 22.83 5.25
N LEU A 136 -55.05 21.90 4.96
CA LEU A 136 -55.26 20.46 5.12
C LEU A 136 -55.36 20.05 6.58
N GLU A 137 -54.64 20.72 7.48
CA GLU A 137 -54.75 20.49 8.94
C GLU A 137 -56.15 20.86 9.44
N ASN A 138 -56.75 21.94 8.98
CA ASN A 138 -58.13 22.29 9.29
C ASN A 138 -59.14 21.23 8.78
N GLN A 139 -58.93 20.72 7.55
CA GLN A 139 -59.75 19.64 7.00
C GLN A 139 -59.61 18.35 7.82
N TYR A 140 -58.37 17.99 8.20
CA TYR A 140 -58.11 16.86 9.05
C TYR A 140 -58.76 17.02 10.45
N ALA A 141 -58.67 18.20 11.08
CA ALA A 141 -59.27 18.48 12.37
C ALA A 141 -60.82 18.28 12.34
N LEU A 142 -61.49 18.79 11.25
CA LEU A 142 -62.93 18.58 11.06
C LEU A 142 -63.25 17.07 10.90
N ALA A 143 -62.51 16.37 10.00
CA ALA A 143 -62.75 14.94 9.78
C ALA A 143 -62.51 14.11 11.05
N LYS A 144 -61.45 14.45 11.83
CA LYS A 144 -61.17 13.81 13.13
C LYS A 144 -62.28 14.02 14.12
N THR A 145 -62.79 15.23 14.31
CA THR A 145 -63.93 15.53 15.19
C THR A 145 -65.21 14.78 14.75
N THR A 146 -65.47 14.70 13.46
CA THR A 146 -66.60 13.95 12.91
C THR A 146 -66.46 12.46 13.21
N PHE A 147 -65.25 11.90 12.97
CA PHE A 147 -64.98 10.49 13.31
C PHE A 147 -65.13 10.20 14.80
N GLU A 148 -64.59 11.05 15.68
CA GLU A 148 -64.71 10.87 17.14
C GLU A 148 -66.16 10.89 17.60
N ARG A 149 -66.98 11.79 17.06
CA ARG A 149 -68.44 11.81 17.35
C ARG A 149 -69.13 10.55 16.84
N GLN A 150 -68.88 10.12 15.59
CA GLN A 150 -69.45 8.94 15.01
C GLN A 150 -69.04 7.66 15.75
N LYS A 151 -67.76 7.58 16.20
CA LYS A 151 -67.22 6.51 17.03
C LYS A 151 -67.95 6.42 18.38
N ASN A 152 -68.24 7.56 19.02
CA ASN A 152 -68.94 7.59 20.31
C ASN A 152 -70.39 7.14 20.15
N LEU A 153 -71.11 7.53 19.07
CA LEU A 153 -72.46 7.02 18.78
C LEU A 153 -72.45 5.53 18.49
N TRP A 154 -71.50 5.02 17.70
CA TRP A 154 -71.33 3.61 17.38
C TRP A 154 -71.05 2.76 18.65
N ASN A 155 -70.17 3.24 19.55
CA ASN A 155 -69.91 2.58 20.82
C ASN A 155 -71.16 2.48 21.70
N GLN A 156 -72.14 3.42 21.56
CA GLN A 156 -73.41 3.41 22.22
C GLN A 156 -74.48 2.63 21.44
N LYS A 157 -74.09 1.92 20.35
CA LYS A 157 -74.95 1.16 19.44
C LYS A 157 -75.99 2.04 18.74
N ILE A 158 -75.68 3.34 18.52
CA ILE A 158 -76.49 4.29 17.82
C ILE A 158 -75.86 4.58 16.43
N GLY A 159 -76.61 4.45 15.36
CA GLY A 159 -76.20 4.72 13.99
C GLY A 159 -75.80 3.50 13.19
N SER A 160 -75.29 3.73 11.96
CA SER A 160 -74.91 2.71 10.99
C SER A 160 -73.40 2.46 11.02
N GLU A 161 -72.94 1.21 10.91
CA GLU A 161 -71.55 0.81 10.74
C GLU A 161 -70.90 1.52 9.53
N ILE A 162 -71.68 1.66 8.43
CA ILE A 162 -71.20 2.33 7.22
C ILE A 162 -70.85 3.78 7.52
N GLN A 163 -71.62 4.51 8.30
CA GLN A 163 -71.34 5.89 8.69
C GLN A 163 -70.09 6.01 9.54
N TYR A 164 -69.85 5.08 10.45
CA TYR A 164 -68.63 4.99 11.25
C TYR A 164 -67.40 4.74 10.34
N LEU A 165 -67.48 3.74 9.46
CA LEU A 165 -66.39 3.39 8.54
C LEU A 165 -66.12 4.53 7.52
N GLN A 166 -67.13 5.22 7.04
CA GLN A 166 -66.97 6.39 6.15
C GLN A 166 -66.22 7.53 6.88
N ALA A 167 -66.66 7.86 8.10
CA ALA A 167 -65.99 8.89 8.90
C ALA A 167 -64.53 8.53 9.24
N GLN A 168 -64.25 7.25 9.54
CA GLN A 168 -62.91 6.74 9.75
C GLN A 168 -62.03 6.91 8.49
N THR A 169 -62.55 6.46 7.36
CA THR A 169 -61.85 6.53 6.08
C THR A 169 -61.52 7.99 5.69
N GLN A 170 -62.49 8.90 5.89
CA GLN A 170 -62.33 10.32 5.62
C GLN A 170 -61.25 10.95 6.52
N MET A 171 -61.22 10.62 7.80
CA MET A 171 -60.21 11.08 8.75
C MET A 171 -58.83 10.57 8.33
N VAL A 172 -58.69 9.28 8.03
CA VAL A 172 -57.38 8.68 7.60
C VAL A 172 -56.91 9.27 6.29
N SER A 173 -57.82 9.50 5.34
CA SER A 173 -57.49 10.15 4.04
C SER A 173 -56.97 11.58 4.26
N ALA A 174 -57.65 12.40 5.06
CA ALA A 174 -57.23 13.74 5.39
C ALA A 174 -55.87 13.75 6.13
N GLN A 175 -55.66 12.83 7.08
CA GLN A 175 -54.37 12.67 7.78
C GLN A 175 -53.21 12.36 6.84
N ARG A 176 -53.42 11.48 5.86
CA ARG A 176 -52.42 11.15 4.84
C ARG A 176 -52.12 12.35 3.95
N GLY A 177 -53.15 13.14 3.56
CA GLY A 177 -52.98 14.35 2.81
C GLY A 177 -52.11 15.39 3.53
N VAL A 178 -52.33 15.62 4.84
CA VAL A 178 -51.46 16.46 5.67
C VAL A 178 -50.06 15.95 5.71
N ALA A 179 -49.86 14.65 5.93
CA ALA A 179 -48.53 14.03 6.00
C ALA A 179 -47.75 14.20 4.68
N GLN A 180 -48.44 14.07 3.52
CA GLN A 180 -47.83 14.22 2.20
C GLN A 180 -47.27 15.63 2.01
N ILE A 181 -48.09 16.67 2.26
CA ILE A 181 -47.64 18.06 2.06
C ILE A 181 -46.61 18.49 3.11
N LYS A 182 -46.71 18.01 4.36
CA LYS A 182 -45.65 18.19 5.38
C LYS A 182 -44.33 17.60 4.94
N ALA A 183 -44.33 16.44 4.31
CA ALA A 183 -43.11 15.83 3.77
C ALA A 183 -42.49 16.68 2.64
N GLN A 184 -43.34 17.31 1.78
CA GLN A 184 -42.84 18.24 0.77
C GLN A 184 -42.26 19.53 1.43
N LEU A 185 -42.98 20.10 2.39
CA LEU A 185 -42.50 21.28 3.14
C LEU A 185 -41.20 21.00 3.87
N ALA A 186 -41.01 19.79 4.41
CA ALA A 186 -39.75 19.41 5.07
C ALA A 186 -38.55 19.45 4.11
N LYS A 187 -38.73 19.24 2.82
CA LYS A 187 -37.68 19.30 1.79
C LYS A 187 -37.20 20.72 1.49
N THR A 188 -37.99 21.75 1.86
CA THR A 188 -37.55 23.15 1.74
C THR A 188 -36.54 23.55 2.82
N ILE A 189 -36.39 22.74 3.88
CA ILE A 189 -35.46 22.98 4.99
C ILE A 189 -34.18 22.21 4.76
N ILE A 190 -33.06 22.91 4.58
CA ILE A 190 -31.75 22.33 4.37
C ILE A 190 -31.15 22.01 5.73
N LYS A 191 -30.82 20.73 5.96
CA LYS A 191 -30.25 20.24 7.24
C LYS A 191 -28.89 19.59 7.04
N ALA A 192 -28.05 19.63 8.08
CA ALA A 192 -26.76 18.92 8.10
C ALA A 192 -26.99 17.39 8.21
N PRO A 193 -26.47 16.58 7.29
CA PRO A 193 -26.63 15.13 7.34
C PRO A 193 -25.77 14.45 8.40
N PHE A 194 -24.66 15.07 8.79
CA PHE A 194 -23.77 14.64 9.86
C PHE A 194 -23.16 15.87 10.56
N SER A 195 -22.52 15.66 11.70
CA SER A 195 -21.81 16.71 12.43
C SER A 195 -20.43 16.96 11.82
N GLY A 196 -20.08 18.22 11.56
CA GLY A 196 -18.82 18.57 10.90
C GLY A 196 -18.57 20.07 10.90
N THR A 197 -17.74 20.50 9.97
CA THR A 197 -17.44 21.93 9.74
C THR A 197 -17.87 22.30 8.33
N ILE A 198 -18.49 23.45 8.17
CA ILE A 198 -18.74 24.05 6.86
C ILE A 198 -17.41 24.49 6.28
N ASP A 199 -16.95 23.82 5.22
CA ASP A 199 -15.68 24.17 4.57
C ASP A 199 -15.85 25.40 3.68
N GLU A 200 -16.88 25.37 2.84
CA GLU A 200 -17.16 26.42 1.86
C GLU A 200 -18.66 26.56 1.63
N VAL A 201 -19.11 27.79 1.35
CA VAL A 201 -20.48 28.12 1.00
C VAL A 201 -20.46 28.74 -0.39
N PHE A 202 -21.24 28.19 -1.34
CA PHE A 202 -21.22 28.55 -2.76
C PHE A 202 -22.37 29.49 -3.14
N VAL A 203 -23.31 29.74 -2.24
CA VAL A 203 -24.54 30.49 -2.50
C VAL A 203 -24.77 31.57 -1.48
N GLU A 204 -25.54 32.59 -1.87
CA GLU A 204 -25.93 33.67 -1.00
C GLU A 204 -27.46 33.68 -0.79
N LYS A 205 -27.89 34.27 0.33
CA LYS A 205 -29.30 34.50 0.58
C LYS A 205 -29.92 35.35 -0.56
N GLY A 206 -31.07 34.93 -1.05
CA GLY A 206 -31.78 35.58 -2.17
C GLY A 206 -31.51 34.93 -3.54
N GLN A 207 -30.53 34.06 -3.67
CA GLN A 207 -30.30 33.31 -4.90
C GLN A 207 -31.34 32.22 -5.12
N VAL A 208 -31.66 31.96 -6.39
CA VAL A 208 -32.46 30.80 -6.80
C VAL A 208 -31.56 29.57 -6.80
N VAL A 209 -31.95 28.55 -6.07
CA VAL A 209 -31.23 27.29 -5.92
C VAL A 209 -32.08 26.13 -6.44
N ALA A 210 -31.40 25.12 -7.00
CA ALA A 210 -32.03 23.88 -7.47
C ALA A 210 -31.06 22.72 -7.21
N PRO A 211 -31.55 21.47 -7.18
CA PRO A 211 -30.69 20.28 -7.15
C PRO A 211 -29.68 20.33 -8.30
N SER A 212 -28.39 20.42 -7.97
CA SER A 212 -27.29 20.51 -8.93
C SER A 212 -26.01 19.89 -8.39
N ALA A 213 -25.10 19.50 -9.27
CA ALA A 213 -23.81 18.92 -8.89
C ALA A 213 -22.91 19.89 -8.10
N GLN A 214 -23.13 21.22 -8.23
CA GLN A 214 -22.32 22.23 -7.52
C GLN A 214 -22.66 22.31 -6.03
N GLY A 215 -23.89 21.94 -5.63
CA GLY A 215 -24.36 22.03 -4.24
C GLY A 215 -24.45 23.45 -3.71
N LEU A 216 -24.86 23.61 -2.44
CA LEU A 216 -24.98 24.88 -1.75
C LEU A 216 -23.77 25.18 -0.88
N MET A 217 -23.24 24.16 -0.25
CA MET A 217 -22.10 24.24 0.65
C MET A 217 -21.44 22.87 0.80
N ARG A 218 -20.19 22.88 1.26
CA ARG A 218 -19.44 21.67 1.59
C ARG A 218 -19.40 21.50 3.09
N ILE A 219 -19.73 20.29 3.57
CA ILE A 219 -19.57 19.89 4.96
C ILE A 219 -18.51 18.79 5.02
N VAL A 220 -17.55 18.96 5.93
CA VAL A 220 -16.47 18.00 6.13
C VAL A 220 -16.38 17.64 7.61
N ASN A 221 -16.21 16.35 7.89
CA ASN A 221 -15.84 15.85 9.20
C ASN A 221 -14.45 15.21 9.13
N LEU A 222 -13.53 15.73 9.90
CA LEU A 222 -12.12 15.30 9.94
C LEU A 222 -11.82 14.30 11.05
N SER A 223 -12.84 13.83 11.79
CA SER A 223 -12.63 12.92 12.93
C SER A 223 -12.27 11.49 12.49
N ASN A 224 -12.87 11.03 11.39
CA ASN A 224 -12.73 9.66 10.89
C ASN A 224 -11.94 9.63 9.57
N MET A 225 -10.66 9.96 9.67
CA MET A 225 -9.77 9.97 8.50
C MET A 225 -9.25 8.58 8.18
N TYR A 226 -8.99 8.34 6.91
CA TYR A 226 -8.33 7.14 6.43
C TYR A 226 -7.49 7.43 5.20
N VAL A 227 -6.51 6.58 4.96
CA VAL A 227 -5.74 6.59 3.71
C VAL A 227 -6.24 5.45 2.84
N SER A 228 -6.63 5.76 1.61
CA SER A 228 -6.93 4.76 0.58
C SER A 228 -5.72 4.55 -0.30
N THR A 229 -5.39 3.29 -0.56
CA THR A 229 -4.31 2.90 -1.47
C THR A 229 -4.65 1.59 -2.17
N THR A 230 -3.86 1.24 -3.17
CA THR A 230 -3.94 -0.04 -3.87
C THR A 230 -2.68 -0.86 -3.63
N VAL A 231 -2.84 -2.17 -3.50
CA VAL A 231 -1.77 -3.12 -3.19
C VAL A 231 -1.79 -4.23 -4.22
N PRO A 232 -0.62 -4.71 -4.69
CA PRO A 232 -0.53 -5.82 -5.65
C PRO A 232 -1.20 -7.11 -5.14
N GLU A 233 -1.78 -7.88 -6.05
CA GLU A 233 -2.47 -9.15 -5.79
C GLU A 233 -1.62 -10.16 -5.00
N SER A 234 -0.28 -10.15 -5.17
CA SER A 234 0.66 -11.02 -4.45
C SER A 234 0.62 -10.88 -2.91
N TYR A 235 -0.03 -9.84 -2.41
CA TYR A 235 -0.22 -9.59 -0.98
C TYR A 235 -1.59 -10.04 -0.45
N ILE A 236 -2.45 -10.63 -1.30
CA ILE A 236 -3.71 -11.26 -0.87
C ILE A 236 -3.39 -12.35 0.16
N GLY A 237 -4.10 -12.33 1.27
CA GLY A 237 -3.89 -13.25 2.39
C GLY A 237 -2.80 -12.83 3.39
N LYS A 238 -1.88 -11.95 3.02
CA LYS A 238 -0.86 -11.39 3.93
C LYS A 238 -1.39 -10.19 4.71
N LEU A 239 -2.24 -9.37 4.06
CA LEU A 239 -2.85 -8.19 4.66
C LEU A 239 -4.24 -8.54 5.20
N LYS A 240 -4.46 -8.21 6.48
CA LYS A 240 -5.73 -8.45 7.18
C LYS A 240 -6.20 -7.16 7.84
N VAL A 241 -7.50 -7.09 8.12
CA VAL A 241 -8.04 -6.03 8.97
C VAL A 241 -7.33 -6.07 10.32
N GLY A 242 -6.88 -4.91 10.80
CA GLY A 242 -6.08 -4.78 12.02
C GLY A 242 -4.56 -4.77 11.80
N THR A 243 -4.04 -5.06 10.59
CA THR A 243 -2.60 -4.95 10.29
C THR A 243 -2.12 -3.52 10.58
N GLU A 244 -1.01 -3.40 11.29
CA GLU A 244 -0.40 -2.12 11.63
C GLU A 244 0.29 -1.50 10.43
N VAL A 245 0.14 -0.17 10.30
CA VAL A 245 0.65 0.61 9.19
C VAL A 245 1.24 1.91 9.71
N ASP A 246 2.44 2.22 9.33
CA ASP A 246 3.04 3.53 9.53
C ASP A 246 2.66 4.45 8.37
N VAL A 247 1.95 5.52 8.69
CA VAL A 247 1.46 6.49 7.71
C VAL A 247 2.29 7.76 7.82
N TYR A 248 3.20 7.97 6.89
CA TYR A 248 4.02 9.16 6.81
C TYR A 248 3.39 10.20 5.90
N LEU A 249 3.09 11.37 6.44
CA LEU A 249 2.56 12.51 5.71
C LEU A 249 3.70 13.43 5.32
N THR A 250 4.03 13.44 4.04
CA THR A 250 5.13 14.25 3.49
C THR A 250 4.91 15.74 3.73
N SER A 251 3.66 16.20 3.65
CA SER A 251 3.30 17.62 3.84
C SER A 251 3.49 18.13 5.29
N LEU A 252 3.45 17.23 6.27
CA LEU A 252 3.57 17.56 7.69
C LEU A 252 4.90 17.09 8.29
N GLY A 253 5.67 16.24 7.61
CA GLY A 253 6.87 15.60 8.16
C GLY A 253 6.59 14.68 9.36
N LYS A 254 5.32 14.24 9.55
CA LYS A 254 4.88 13.44 10.71
C LYS A 254 4.49 12.03 10.29
N THR A 255 4.77 11.06 11.15
CA THR A 255 4.31 9.68 11.03
C THR A 255 3.17 9.42 12.02
N TYR A 256 2.09 8.85 11.53
CA TYR A 256 0.94 8.42 12.32
C TYR A 256 0.85 6.89 12.31
N LYS A 257 0.53 6.30 13.45
CA LYS A 257 0.23 4.87 13.54
C LYS A 257 -1.21 4.64 13.11
N GLY A 258 -1.40 3.89 12.04
CA GLY A 258 -2.69 3.50 11.51
C GLY A 258 -2.91 1.99 11.58
N LYS A 259 -4.12 1.56 11.26
CA LYS A 259 -4.48 0.13 11.13
C LYS A 259 -5.33 -0.07 9.88
N VAL A 260 -5.09 -1.16 9.18
CA VAL A 260 -5.96 -1.57 8.07
C VAL A 260 -7.37 -1.75 8.60
N ARG A 261 -8.33 -0.97 8.11
CA ARG A 261 -9.75 -1.04 8.50
C ARG A 261 -10.60 -1.82 7.50
N GLN A 262 -10.15 -1.86 6.24
CA GLN A 262 -10.87 -2.54 5.17
C GLN A 262 -9.87 -3.04 4.12
N VAL A 263 -10.12 -4.25 3.63
CA VAL A 263 -9.45 -4.86 2.48
C VAL A 263 -10.54 -5.14 1.45
N ALA A 264 -10.37 -4.66 0.23
CA ALA A 264 -11.34 -4.88 -0.84
C ALA A 264 -11.37 -6.35 -1.24
N SER A 265 -12.57 -6.87 -1.50
CA SER A 265 -12.78 -8.24 -1.98
C SER A 265 -12.61 -8.37 -3.51
N PHE A 266 -12.49 -7.25 -4.21
CA PHE A 266 -12.36 -7.20 -5.67
C PHE A 266 -10.94 -6.84 -6.06
N VAL A 267 -10.36 -7.61 -7.01
CA VAL A 267 -9.08 -7.32 -7.64
C VAL A 267 -9.34 -6.67 -8.98
N ASN A 268 -8.73 -5.53 -9.23
CA ASN A 268 -8.81 -4.85 -10.51
C ASN A 268 -8.00 -5.62 -11.56
N PRO A 269 -8.64 -6.15 -12.62
CA PRO A 269 -7.96 -6.99 -13.61
C PRO A 269 -6.95 -6.22 -14.48
N SER A 270 -7.11 -4.90 -14.60
CA SER A 270 -6.24 -4.07 -15.45
C SER A 270 -4.85 -3.88 -14.88
N ASN A 271 -4.71 -3.81 -13.57
CA ASN A 271 -3.43 -3.58 -12.87
C ASN A 271 -3.11 -4.63 -11.81
N ARG A 272 -3.93 -5.69 -11.68
CA ARG A 272 -3.78 -6.77 -10.69
C ARG A 272 -3.53 -6.26 -9.28
N SER A 273 -4.35 -5.30 -8.84
CA SER A 273 -4.28 -4.73 -7.50
C SER A 273 -5.65 -4.73 -6.82
N PHE A 274 -5.64 -4.66 -5.51
CA PHE A 274 -6.84 -4.50 -4.69
C PHE A 274 -6.71 -3.30 -3.76
N GLY A 275 -7.85 -2.69 -3.44
CA GLY A 275 -7.90 -1.52 -2.56
C GLY A 275 -7.79 -1.90 -1.09
N ILE A 276 -7.11 -1.07 -0.32
CA ILE A 276 -7.14 -1.11 1.13
C ILE A 276 -7.42 0.27 1.70
N GLU A 277 -8.06 0.31 2.86
CA GLU A 277 -8.27 1.53 3.63
C GLU A 277 -7.58 1.39 5.00
N VAL A 278 -6.76 2.36 5.35
CA VAL A 278 -6.02 2.42 6.61
C VAL A 278 -6.58 3.56 7.45
N SER A 279 -7.14 3.25 8.62
CA SER A 279 -7.62 4.28 9.56
C SER A 279 -6.45 5.04 10.17
N VAL A 280 -6.56 6.37 10.23
CA VAL A 280 -5.53 7.24 10.79
C VAL A 280 -6.17 8.19 11.79
N PRO A 281 -5.70 8.26 13.03
CA PRO A 281 -6.21 9.21 14.02
C PRO A 281 -5.82 10.64 13.64
N ASN A 282 -6.73 11.61 13.85
CA ASN A 282 -6.52 13.01 13.55
C ASN A 282 -6.83 13.92 14.76
N PRO A 283 -6.13 13.75 15.90
CA PRO A 283 -6.43 14.52 17.12
C PRO A 283 -6.14 16.01 16.96
N GLU A 284 -5.16 16.35 16.15
CA GLU A 284 -4.74 17.76 15.92
C GLU A 284 -5.53 18.42 14.77
N ASN A 285 -6.43 17.70 14.10
CA ASN A 285 -7.17 18.15 12.91
C ASN A 285 -6.27 18.69 11.78
N LEU A 286 -5.04 18.17 11.67
CA LEU A 286 -4.09 18.55 10.63
C LEU A 286 -4.23 17.73 9.35
N LEU A 287 -4.80 16.52 9.45
CA LEU A 287 -5.12 15.68 8.30
C LEU A 287 -6.27 16.28 7.52
N ARG A 288 -6.09 16.40 6.21
CA ARG A 288 -7.11 16.91 5.30
C ARG A 288 -7.30 15.95 4.14
N PRO A 289 -8.50 15.84 3.58
CA PRO A 289 -8.74 15.07 2.36
C PRO A 289 -7.79 15.49 1.23
N ASN A 290 -7.44 14.52 0.37
CA ASN A 290 -6.56 14.65 -0.80
C ASN A 290 -5.06 14.88 -0.48
N GLN A 291 -4.63 14.85 0.79
CA GLN A 291 -3.20 14.79 1.09
C GLN A 291 -2.61 13.44 0.69
N VAL A 292 -1.38 13.47 0.17
CA VAL A 292 -0.63 12.24 -0.16
C VAL A 292 0.10 11.74 1.07
N ALA A 293 -0.02 10.45 1.34
CA ALA A 293 0.66 9.73 2.40
C ALA A 293 1.49 8.58 1.86
N LYS A 294 2.65 8.34 2.45
CA LYS A 294 3.44 7.11 2.27
C LYS A 294 3.06 6.14 3.38
N LEU A 295 2.76 4.91 3.02
CA LEU A 295 2.39 3.87 3.95
C LEU A 295 3.46 2.79 3.98
N LYS A 296 3.97 2.48 5.17
CA LYS A 296 4.78 1.29 5.44
C LYS A 296 3.88 0.26 6.10
N ILE A 297 3.49 -0.76 5.35
CA ILE A 297 2.56 -1.81 5.80
C ILE A 297 3.37 -3.03 6.18
N THR A 298 3.24 -3.50 7.39
CA THR A 298 3.89 -4.73 7.85
C THR A 298 3.27 -5.94 7.13
N ASP A 299 4.04 -6.61 6.26
CA ASP A 299 3.58 -7.80 5.52
C ASP A 299 4.22 -9.11 5.99
N TYR A 300 5.32 -9.01 6.76
CA TYR A 300 6.01 -10.17 7.29
C TYR A 300 6.79 -9.79 8.55
N VAL A 301 6.72 -10.65 9.56
CA VAL A 301 7.48 -10.54 10.79
C VAL A 301 8.08 -11.91 11.12
N ASN A 302 9.40 -11.96 11.30
CA ASN A 302 10.09 -13.13 11.85
C ASN A 302 10.68 -12.76 13.21
N PRO A 303 10.17 -13.32 14.32
CA PRO A 303 10.62 -12.97 15.67
C PRO A 303 12.03 -13.47 15.99
N LYS A 304 12.55 -14.41 15.19
CA LYS A 304 13.88 -15.00 15.39
C LYS A 304 14.58 -15.15 14.05
N SER A 305 15.31 -14.14 13.65
CA SER A 305 15.98 -14.06 12.36
C SER A 305 17.39 -13.51 12.51
N ILE A 306 18.31 -14.01 11.70
CA ILE A 306 19.64 -13.41 11.54
C ILE A 306 19.55 -12.42 10.39
N VAL A 307 19.97 -11.18 10.63
CA VAL A 307 19.99 -10.13 9.62
C VAL A 307 21.39 -9.61 9.38
N VAL A 308 21.70 -9.34 8.13
CA VAL A 308 22.95 -8.71 7.70
C VAL A 308 22.67 -7.49 6.83
N PRO A 309 23.56 -6.50 6.76
CA PRO A 309 23.43 -5.42 5.79
C PRO A 309 23.35 -5.99 4.38
N THR A 310 22.46 -5.45 3.54
CA THR A 310 22.24 -6.00 2.19
C THR A 310 23.49 -5.95 1.31
N ASN A 311 24.36 -4.96 1.52
CA ASN A 311 25.60 -4.76 0.78
C ASN A 311 26.69 -5.79 1.07
N VAL A 312 26.57 -6.60 2.12
CA VAL A 312 27.55 -7.65 2.45
C VAL A 312 27.22 -9.00 1.82
N VAL A 313 26.02 -9.17 1.35
CA VAL A 313 25.61 -10.38 0.62
C VAL A 313 26.13 -10.27 -0.81
N GLN A 314 27.01 -11.20 -1.16
CA GLN A 314 27.60 -11.30 -2.50
C GLN A 314 27.04 -12.50 -3.23
N GLU A 315 27.20 -12.50 -4.55
CA GLU A 315 26.78 -13.59 -5.43
C GLU A 315 27.99 -14.07 -6.25
N ASP A 316 28.20 -15.37 -6.29
CA ASP A 316 29.29 -15.94 -7.05
C ASP A 316 28.89 -16.20 -8.53
N SER A 317 29.85 -16.65 -9.32
CA SER A 317 29.66 -16.93 -10.75
C SER A 317 28.64 -18.05 -11.04
N LYS A 318 28.25 -18.82 -10.03
CA LYS A 318 27.25 -19.88 -10.13
C LYS A 318 25.85 -19.40 -9.73
N GLY A 319 25.75 -18.15 -9.20
CA GLY A 319 24.51 -17.61 -8.68
C GLY A 319 24.27 -17.91 -7.20
N ASP A 320 25.26 -18.54 -6.50
CA ASP A 320 25.14 -18.81 -5.08
C ASP A 320 25.41 -17.56 -4.27
N LYS A 321 24.52 -17.24 -3.34
CA LYS A 321 24.70 -16.10 -2.44
C LYS A 321 25.58 -16.50 -1.25
N PHE A 322 26.49 -15.62 -0.86
CA PHE A 322 27.42 -15.88 0.22
C PHE A 322 27.74 -14.61 1.00
N VAL A 323 28.25 -14.81 2.19
CA VAL A 323 28.85 -13.76 3.05
C VAL A 323 30.20 -14.22 3.55
N PHE A 324 31.07 -13.28 3.95
CA PHE A 324 32.30 -13.60 4.63
C PHE A 324 32.11 -13.50 6.14
N ILE A 325 32.57 -14.54 6.85
CA ILE A 325 32.67 -14.55 8.31
C ILE A 325 34.12 -14.52 8.74
N ALA A 326 34.38 -13.87 9.88
CA ALA A 326 35.68 -13.90 10.52
C ALA A 326 35.78 -15.14 11.43
N THR A 327 36.74 -16.02 11.13
CA THR A 327 37.02 -17.22 11.91
C THR A 327 38.42 -17.12 12.52
N GLU A 328 38.75 -17.98 13.50
CA GLU A 328 40.04 -17.99 14.18
C GLU A 328 40.48 -16.63 14.74
N ILE A 329 39.53 -15.95 15.38
CA ILE A 329 39.72 -14.58 15.90
C ILE A 329 40.79 -14.57 16.98
N LYS A 330 41.90 -13.82 16.77
CA LYS A 330 42.99 -13.60 17.73
C LYS A 330 43.22 -12.08 17.89
N GLY A 331 42.65 -11.49 18.94
CA GLY A 331 42.72 -10.06 19.13
C GLY A 331 42.01 -9.30 18.02
N LYS A 332 42.71 -8.53 17.19
CA LYS A 332 42.20 -7.78 16.05
C LYS A 332 42.42 -8.47 14.70
N THR A 333 42.82 -9.71 14.68
CA THR A 333 43.06 -10.46 13.44
C THR A 333 42.18 -11.69 13.36
N ALA A 334 41.77 -12.07 12.16
CA ALA A 334 40.96 -13.25 11.88
C ALA A 334 41.27 -13.79 10.47
N ILE A 335 40.64 -14.89 10.10
CA ILE A 335 40.71 -15.45 8.75
C ILE A 335 39.31 -15.34 8.13
N ALA A 336 39.24 -14.83 6.88
CA ALA A 336 38.00 -14.76 6.10
C ALA A 336 37.59 -16.17 5.67
N LYS A 337 36.35 -16.54 5.97
CA LYS A 337 35.72 -17.77 5.49
C LYS A 337 34.46 -17.42 4.69
N LYS A 338 34.40 -17.92 3.46
CA LYS A 338 33.19 -17.81 2.62
C LYS A 338 32.12 -18.78 3.13
N VAL A 339 30.92 -18.27 3.39
CA VAL A 339 29.78 -19.09 3.83
C VAL A 339 28.64 -18.86 2.87
N ILE A 340 28.17 -19.92 2.22
CA ILE A 340 27.00 -19.89 1.34
C ILE A 340 25.77 -19.70 2.23
N VAL A 341 24.92 -18.75 1.85
CA VAL A 341 23.72 -18.39 2.61
C VAL A 341 22.48 -18.42 1.74
N THR A 342 21.35 -18.74 2.35
CA THR A 342 20.05 -18.54 1.73
C THR A 342 19.43 -17.26 2.29
N THR A 343 19.10 -16.33 1.41
CA THR A 343 18.49 -15.06 1.80
C THR A 343 16.97 -15.18 1.82
N GLY A 344 16.35 -14.54 2.80
CA GLY A 344 14.92 -14.29 2.85
C GLY A 344 14.54 -12.96 2.21
N LYS A 345 13.72 -12.16 2.91
CA LYS A 345 13.32 -10.82 2.48
C LYS A 345 14.38 -9.78 2.86
N SER A 346 14.34 -8.64 2.14
CA SER A 346 15.17 -7.47 2.45
C SER A 346 14.29 -6.27 2.75
N SER A 347 14.61 -5.52 3.79
CA SER A 347 13.90 -4.31 4.22
C SER A 347 14.86 -3.35 4.91
N ASP A 348 14.72 -2.05 4.69
CA ASP A 348 15.52 -0.99 5.35
C ASP A 348 17.05 -1.26 5.33
N ASN A 349 17.59 -1.65 4.17
CA ASN A 349 19.02 -1.96 3.93
C ASN A 349 19.57 -3.19 4.67
N VAL A 350 18.72 -4.02 5.26
CA VAL A 350 19.10 -5.31 5.84
C VAL A 350 18.43 -6.46 5.11
N THR A 351 19.12 -7.60 5.05
CA THR A 351 18.61 -8.82 4.42
C THR A 351 18.54 -9.92 5.47
N GLU A 352 17.41 -10.59 5.52
CA GLU A 352 17.21 -11.78 6.34
C GLU A 352 18.01 -12.95 5.78
N ILE A 353 18.70 -13.68 6.64
CA ILE A 353 19.39 -14.93 6.32
C ILE A 353 18.58 -16.08 6.91
N THR A 354 18.05 -16.93 6.05
CA THR A 354 17.22 -18.07 6.46
C THR A 354 18.02 -19.34 6.72
N SER A 355 19.23 -19.45 6.13
CA SER A 355 20.17 -20.54 6.40
C SER A 355 21.60 -20.15 6.04
N GLY A 356 22.56 -20.84 6.65
CA GLY A 356 24.01 -20.65 6.39
C GLY A 356 24.74 -19.88 7.49
N LEU A 357 24.05 -19.08 8.30
CA LEU A 357 24.63 -18.42 9.47
C LEU A 357 24.02 -18.92 10.77
N SER A 358 24.79 -18.83 11.84
CA SER A 358 24.37 -19.12 13.20
C SER A 358 24.49 -17.87 14.07
N ALA A 359 23.72 -17.81 15.16
CA ALA A 359 23.88 -16.76 16.15
C ALA A 359 25.34 -16.79 16.72
N LYS A 360 25.92 -15.59 16.89
CA LYS A 360 27.33 -15.33 17.29
C LYS A 360 28.36 -15.48 16.15
N ASP A 361 27.98 -15.80 14.93
CA ASP A 361 28.91 -15.67 13.81
C ASP A 361 29.32 -14.20 13.66
N VAL A 362 30.60 -13.98 13.34
CA VAL A 362 31.13 -12.63 13.14
C VAL A 362 31.21 -12.35 11.65
N VAL A 363 30.28 -11.57 11.14
CA VAL A 363 30.17 -11.26 9.72
C VAL A 363 30.96 -10.00 9.37
N VAL A 364 31.69 -10.02 8.26
CA VAL A 364 32.38 -8.84 7.72
C VAL A 364 31.33 -7.89 7.14
N THR A 365 31.30 -6.64 7.63
CA THR A 365 30.30 -5.63 7.23
C THR A 365 30.82 -4.56 6.30
N GLU A 366 32.14 -4.31 6.33
CA GLU A 366 32.81 -3.37 5.41
C GLU A 366 34.10 -4.00 4.89
N GLY A 367 34.53 -3.61 3.70
CA GLY A 367 35.70 -4.17 3.02
C GLY A 367 35.44 -5.51 2.31
N VAL A 368 34.19 -5.96 2.22
CA VAL A 368 33.82 -7.28 1.66
C VAL A 368 34.28 -7.49 0.21
N ASN A 369 34.42 -6.42 -0.58
CA ASN A 369 34.81 -6.49 -1.98
C ASN A 369 36.32 -6.70 -2.18
N THR A 370 37.13 -6.53 -1.14
CA THR A 370 38.61 -6.62 -1.19
C THR A 370 39.12 -7.91 -0.60
N ILE A 371 38.26 -8.77 -0.08
CA ILE A 371 38.63 -9.99 0.60
C ILE A 371 38.33 -11.24 -0.23
N SER A 372 39.16 -12.25 -0.03
CA SER A 372 38.99 -13.58 -0.62
C SER A 372 38.97 -14.63 0.49
N GLU A 373 38.48 -15.84 0.18
CA GLU A 373 38.49 -16.95 1.12
C GLU A 373 39.90 -17.25 1.60
N GLY A 374 40.09 -17.42 2.90
CA GLY A 374 41.37 -17.69 3.54
C GLY A 374 42.28 -16.46 3.74
N MET A 375 41.81 -15.24 3.33
CA MET A 375 42.59 -14.01 3.53
C MET A 375 42.63 -13.62 5.01
N LYS A 376 43.74 -13.03 5.43
CA LYS A 376 43.92 -12.52 6.79
C LYS A 376 43.22 -11.16 6.92
N LEU A 377 42.37 -11.06 7.92
CA LEU A 377 41.57 -9.84 8.22
C LEU A 377 42.23 -9.11 9.39
N ASN A 378 42.17 -7.77 9.36
CA ASN A 378 42.53 -6.89 10.48
C ASN A 378 41.36 -5.93 10.73
N PHE A 379 40.83 -5.80 11.97
CA PHE A 379 39.66 -5.01 12.36
C PHE A 379 39.75 -4.42 13.75
#